data_03363f1ba1099d9de9045500dc8fe249
#
_entry.id   03363f1ba1099d9de9045500dc8fe249
#
_cell.length_a   1.000
_cell.length_b   1.000
_cell.length_c   1.000
_cell.angle_alpha   90.00
_cell.angle_beta   90.00
_cell.angle_gamma   90.00
#
_symmetry.space_group_name_H-M   'P 1'
#
loop_
_entity.id
_entity.type
_entity.pdbx_description
1 polymer ?
#
loop_
_entity_poly.entity_id
_entity_poly.type
_entity_poly.pdbx_seq_one_letter_code
_entity_poly.pdbx_strand_id
1 'polypeptide(L)'
;MLTKKTLLNIAISALVIILGGASIKYLLFSAPKAQMQKPSSSGVMVETITLKPTSHHVIIPSIGTVEASAKTTLSAKVSGRIIQTSPAFIPGGIVKKGEILAQVDKNDYEVALAQIQAQLDSAKASEQIELGQQASARKELELSGLNPTGLNRSLMLREPQLAQVKATIANLKASLKNAQNNLKESAISAPYDGIITKKSAELGSFITSQSSVAEIVAVNSFWLYATIPSAYLSFLDTLSTKELSSLHVKLFNQNKPLNLNAKIIKLLPELDTTTKQARVIIEIADPLGIQKKKIPHTKCFF
;
A
#
# COMPACT_ATOMS: atom_id res chain seq x y z
N MET A 1 76.32 -82.65 75.33
CA MET A 1 77.33 -82.70 74.28
C MET A 1 76.56 -82.74 72.96
N LEU A 2 76.38 -81.64 72.28
CA LEU A 2 75.74 -81.63 70.93
C LEU A 2 76.76 -82.22 69.94
N THR A 3 76.40 -83.28 69.28
CA THR A 3 77.22 -83.92 68.30
C THR A 3 77.48 -83.06 67.08
N LYS A 4 78.74 -83.07 66.50
CA LYS A 4 79.12 -82.24 65.34
C LYS A 4 78.16 -82.33 64.14
N LYS A 5 77.34 -83.41 64.04
CA LYS A 5 76.37 -83.63 62.99
C LYS A 5 75.12 -82.75 63.15
N THR A 6 74.69 -82.45 64.44
CA THR A 6 73.49 -81.61 64.66
C THR A 6 73.79 -80.13 64.39
N LEU A 7 75.01 -79.67 64.69
CA LEU A 7 75.47 -78.33 64.34
C LEU A 7 75.58 -78.10 62.85
N LEU A 8 75.99 -79.11 62.11
CA LEU A 8 76.08 -79.03 60.64
C LEU A 8 74.71 -78.97 59.99
N ASN A 9 73.78 -79.76 60.51
CA ASN A 9 72.38 -79.70 59.96
C ASN A 9 71.64 -78.36 60.27
N ILE A 10 71.87 -77.76 61.42
CA ILE A 10 71.34 -76.44 61.76
C ILE A 10 71.98 -75.36 60.86
N ALA A 11 73.29 -75.48 60.58
CA ALA A 11 73.98 -74.56 59.71
C ALA A 11 73.50 -74.67 58.25
N ILE A 12 73.23 -75.88 57.77
CA ILE A 12 72.66 -76.11 56.44
C ILE A 12 71.21 -75.59 56.34
N SER A 13 70.35 -75.81 57.34
CA SER A 13 69.02 -75.33 57.35
C SER A 13 68.96 -73.77 57.43
N ALA A 14 69.83 -73.18 58.23
CA ALA A 14 69.93 -71.71 58.30
C ALA A 14 70.46 -71.14 56.95
N LEU A 15 71.39 -71.82 56.30
CA LEU A 15 71.89 -71.41 54.97
C LEU A 15 70.74 -71.45 53.91
N VAL A 16 69.92 -72.48 53.93
CA VAL A 16 68.76 -72.62 52.98
C VAL A 16 67.69 -71.54 53.25
N ILE A 17 67.45 -71.23 54.52
CA ILE A 17 66.52 -70.15 54.87
C ILE A 17 67.01 -68.77 54.40
N ILE A 18 68.34 -68.52 54.58
CA ILE A 18 68.97 -67.27 54.10
C ILE A 18 68.93 -67.17 52.61
N LEU A 19 69.28 -68.27 51.89
CA LEU A 19 69.22 -68.33 50.42
C LEU A 19 67.80 -68.18 49.89
N GLY A 20 66.79 -68.82 50.56
CA GLY A 20 65.44 -68.68 50.24
C GLY A 20 64.92 -67.23 50.44
N GLY A 21 65.31 -66.61 51.57
CA GLY A 21 64.98 -65.21 51.83
C GLY A 21 65.65 -64.23 50.87
N ALA A 22 66.88 -64.49 50.47
CA ALA A 22 67.59 -63.69 49.48
C ALA A 22 66.94 -63.81 48.08
N SER A 23 66.50 -65.03 47.71
CA SER A 23 65.83 -65.30 46.45
C SER A 23 64.44 -64.57 46.40
N ILE A 24 63.72 -64.65 47.52
CA ILE A 24 62.39 -63.92 47.56
C ILE A 24 62.61 -62.43 47.48
N LYS A 25 63.60 -61.89 48.19
CA LYS A 25 63.92 -60.46 48.13
C LYS A 25 64.37 -60.04 46.73
N TYR A 26 65.18 -60.88 46.06
CA TYR A 26 65.59 -60.62 44.68
C TYR A 26 64.43 -60.65 43.71
N LEU A 27 63.51 -61.61 43.81
CA LEU A 27 62.24 -61.66 43.02
C LEU A 27 61.31 -60.50 43.24
N LEU A 28 61.13 -60.06 44.50
CA LEU A 28 60.32 -58.93 44.83
C LEU A 28 60.88 -57.58 44.31
N PHE A 29 62.26 -57.50 44.34
CA PHE A 29 62.95 -56.29 43.85
C PHE A 29 63.08 -56.27 42.33
N SER A 30 63.07 -57.45 41.71
CA SER A 30 63.22 -57.63 40.25
C SER A 30 61.89 -57.65 39.53
N ALA A 31 60.75 -57.53 40.24
CA ALA A 31 59.46 -57.45 39.62
C ALA A 31 59.40 -56.21 38.75
N PRO A 32 59.11 -56.32 37.45
CA PRO A 32 58.98 -55.17 36.59
C PRO A 32 57.83 -54.32 37.08
N LYS A 33 58.12 -53.08 37.46
CA LYS A 33 57.07 -52.10 37.76
C LYS A 33 56.23 -51.91 36.46
N ALA A 34 54.98 -52.36 36.51
CA ALA A 34 54.03 -52.07 35.44
C ALA A 34 53.98 -50.54 35.24
N GLN A 35 54.57 -50.06 34.17
CA GLN A 35 54.38 -48.70 33.74
C GLN A 35 52.86 -48.57 33.37
N MET A 36 52.14 -47.91 34.20
CA MET A 36 50.81 -47.39 33.79
C MET A 36 51.06 -46.52 32.57
N GLN A 37 50.87 -47.06 31.37
CA GLN A 37 50.72 -46.25 30.18
C GLN A 37 49.45 -45.38 30.46
N LYS A 38 49.68 -44.06 30.61
CA LYS A 38 48.58 -43.11 30.51
C LYS A 38 47.89 -43.50 29.23
N PRO A 39 46.57 -43.71 29.25
CA PRO A 39 45.80 -43.88 28.01
C PRO A 39 46.15 -42.69 27.15
N SER A 40 46.83 -42.89 26.04
CA SER A 40 46.92 -41.90 25.00
C SER A 40 45.46 -41.70 24.57
N SER A 41 44.88 -40.60 24.97
CA SER A 41 43.62 -40.17 24.37
C SER A 41 43.95 -40.02 22.89
N SER A 42 43.74 -41.08 22.12
CA SER A 42 43.60 -40.93 20.68
C SER A 42 42.41 -40.04 20.47
N GLY A 43 42.65 -38.74 20.38
CA GLY A 43 41.64 -37.78 19.97
C GLY A 43 41.09 -38.33 18.67
N VAL A 44 39.79 -38.55 18.67
CA VAL A 44 39.08 -38.86 17.43
C VAL A 44 39.39 -37.69 16.49
N MET A 45 40.05 -37.97 15.38
CA MET A 45 40.23 -36.95 14.34
C MET A 45 38.86 -36.58 13.81
N VAL A 46 38.33 -35.45 14.25
CA VAL A 46 37.13 -34.82 13.72
C VAL A 46 37.57 -33.80 12.68
N GLU A 47 37.10 -33.96 11.48
CA GLU A 47 37.24 -32.96 10.44
C GLU A 47 36.35 -31.75 10.83
N THR A 48 36.97 -30.64 11.16
CA THR A 48 36.26 -29.41 11.54
C THR A 48 36.28 -28.45 10.36
N ILE A 49 35.09 -28.05 9.92
CA ILE A 49 34.93 -26.99 8.94
C ILE A 49 34.78 -25.68 9.69
N THR A 50 35.65 -24.74 9.46
CA THR A 50 35.52 -23.38 9.99
C THR A 50 34.46 -22.64 9.17
N LEU A 51 33.27 -22.48 9.71
CA LEU A 51 32.22 -21.67 9.10
C LEU A 51 32.58 -20.20 9.22
N LYS A 52 32.83 -19.55 8.11
CA LYS A 52 32.92 -18.08 8.06
C LYS A 52 31.51 -17.51 7.86
N PRO A 53 31.09 -16.51 8.62
CA PRO A 53 29.83 -15.86 8.38
C PRO A 53 29.88 -15.17 7.00
N THR A 54 29.07 -15.64 6.08
CA THR A 54 28.87 -15.04 4.75
C THR A 54 27.44 -14.52 4.68
N SER A 55 27.28 -13.32 4.17
CA SER A 55 25.93 -12.80 3.88
C SER A 55 25.37 -13.49 2.64
N HIS A 56 24.23 -14.13 2.79
CA HIS A 56 23.50 -14.72 1.69
C HIS A 56 22.23 -13.90 1.43
N HIS A 57 21.96 -13.64 0.15
CA HIS A 57 20.68 -13.06 -0.23
C HIS A 57 19.59 -14.14 -0.19
N VAL A 58 18.57 -13.92 0.62
CA VAL A 58 17.39 -14.78 0.65
C VAL A 58 16.54 -14.43 -0.55
N ILE A 59 16.27 -15.40 -1.41
CA ILE A 59 15.35 -15.25 -2.55
C ILE A 59 14.02 -15.88 -2.15
N ILE A 60 12.96 -15.08 -2.14
CA ILE A 60 11.61 -15.53 -1.82
C ILE A 60 10.85 -15.73 -3.13
N PRO A 61 10.61 -16.98 -3.55
CA PRO A 61 9.80 -17.23 -4.73
C PRO A 61 8.36 -16.87 -4.45
N SER A 62 7.74 -16.11 -5.36
CA SER A 62 6.38 -15.61 -5.21
C SER A 62 5.66 -15.70 -6.54
N ILE A 63 4.37 -15.99 -6.49
CA ILE A 63 3.48 -16.00 -7.64
C ILE A 63 2.37 -14.98 -7.35
N GLY A 64 1.91 -14.27 -8.38
CA GLY A 64 0.87 -13.29 -8.17
C GLY A 64 0.14 -12.89 -9.44
N THR A 65 -0.95 -12.17 -9.26
CA THR A 65 -1.76 -11.59 -10.33
C THR A 65 -1.51 -10.10 -10.44
N VAL A 66 -1.44 -9.62 -11.67
CA VAL A 66 -1.26 -8.20 -11.97
C VAL A 66 -2.63 -7.58 -12.22
N GLU A 67 -2.92 -6.50 -11.50
CA GLU A 67 -4.13 -5.71 -11.68
C GLU A 67 -3.76 -4.25 -11.85
N ALA A 68 -4.63 -3.49 -12.53
CA ALA A 68 -4.42 -2.06 -12.62
C ALA A 68 -4.58 -1.40 -11.24
N SER A 69 -3.76 -0.38 -10.96
CA SER A 69 -3.83 0.36 -9.69
C SER A 69 -5.16 1.09 -9.49
N ALA A 70 -5.84 1.46 -10.58
CA ALA A 70 -7.17 2.01 -10.54
C ALA A 70 -7.98 1.51 -11.74
N LYS A 71 -9.21 1.09 -11.46
CA LYS A 71 -10.24 0.71 -12.42
C LYS A 71 -11.51 1.45 -12.05
N THR A 72 -12.05 2.25 -12.96
CA THR A 72 -13.20 3.12 -12.68
C THR A 72 -14.24 3.00 -13.79
N THR A 73 -15.48 2.75 -13.39
CA THR A 73 -16.64 2.92 -14.28
C THR A 73 -17.07 4.37 -14.24
N LEU A 74 -16.93 5.06 -15.37
CA LEU A 74 -17.44 6.41 -15.53
C LEU A 74 -18.94 6.37 -15.69
N SER A 75 -19.65 7.08 -14.82
CA SER A 75 -21.09 7.26 -14.90
C SER A 75 -21.43 8.71 -15.19
N ALA A 76 -22.49 8.91 -15.97
CA ALA A 76 -23.03 10.23 -16.21
C ALA A 76 -23.61 10.82 -14.91
N LYS A 77 -23.35 12.09 -14.64
CA LYS A 77 -23.95 12.81 -13.51
C LYS A 77 -25.18 13.61 -13.91
N VAL A 78 -25.32 13.86 -15.21
CA VAL A 78 -26.41 14.60 -15.81
C VAL A 78 -27.07 13.80 -16.92
N SER A 79 -28.32 14.08 -17.22
CA SER A 79 -29.08 13.39 -18.25
C SER A 79 -29.07 14.19 -19.56
N GLY A 80 -29.16 13.54 -20.70
CA GLY A 80 -29.26 14.18 -22.00
C GLY A 80 -28.72 13.33 -23.14
N ARG A 81 -28.74 13.87 -24.33
CA ARG A 81 -28.23 13.22 -25.55
C ARG A 81 -26.73 13.49 -25.69
N ILE A 82 -25.95 12.49 -26.05
CA ILE A 82 -24.54 12.67 -26.42
C ILE A 82 -24.48 13.31 -27.82
N ILE A 83 -23.93 14.51 -27.90
CA ILE A 83 -23.80 15.28 -29.14
C ILE A 83 -22.42 15.23 -29.75
N GLN A 84 -21.40 14.87 -28.95
CA GLN A 84 -20.02 14.79 -29.41
C GLN A 84 -19.27 13.73 -28.61
N THR A 85 -18.34 13.03 -29.27
CA THR A 85 -17.41 12.08 -28.64
C THR A 85 -15.99 12.34 -29.13
N SER A 86 -14.99 12.10 -28.24
CA SER A 86 -13.56 12.15 -28.61
C SER A 86 -13.21 10.99 -29.57
N PRO A 87 -12.30 11.19 -30.54
CA PRO A 87 -11.75 10.08 -31.33
C PRO A 87 -11.08 8.99 -30.47
N ALA A 88 -10.55 9.35 -29.29
CA ALA A 88 -9.96 8.40 -28.34
C ALA A 88 -11.03 7.61 -27.57
N PHE A 89 -12.33 7.97 -27.70
CA PHE A 89 -13.41 7.30 -26.99
C PHE A 89 -13.83 5.99 -27.65
N ILE A 90 -12.87 5.08 -27.74
CA ILE A 90 -13.02 3.71 -28.27
C ILE A 90 -12.35 2.71 -27.31
N PRO A 91 -12.77 1.45 -27.27
CA PRO A 91 -12.05 0.41 -26.53
C PRO A 91 -10.59 0.33 -26.97
N GLY A 92 -9.64 0.34 -26.03
CA GLY A 92 -8.21 0.43 -26.29
C GLY A 92 -7.68 1.85 -26.46
N GLY A 93 -8.55 2.87 -26.52
CA GLY A 93 -8.13 4.28 -26.65
C GLY A 93 -7.42 4.77 -25.39
N ILE A 94 -6.28 5.45 -25.58
CA ILE A 94 -5.51 6.07 -24.50
C ILE A 94 -6.01 7.49 -24.28
N VAL A 95 -6.32 7.82 -23.05
CA VAL A 95 -6.88 9.12 -22.66
C VAL A 95 -6.06 9.74 -21.53
N LYS A 96 -6.01 11.06 -21.51
CA LYS A 96 -5.33 11.83 -20.48
C LYS A 96 -6.32 12.33 -19.43
N LYS A 97 -5.83 12.55 -18.21
CA LYS A 97 -6.60 13.18 -17.14
C LYS A 97 -7.21 14.51 -17.62
N GLY A 98 -8.54 14.66 -17.43
CA GLY A 98 -9.29 15.85 -17.83
C GLY A 98 -9.67 15.90 -19.31
N GLU A 99 -9.27 14.94 -20.14
CA GLU A 99 -9.69 14.85 -21.53
C GLU A 99 -11.17 14.54 -21.62
N ILE A 100 -11.92 15.33 -22.42
CA ILE A 100 -13.36 15.16 -22.62
C ILE A 100 -13.57 13.97 -23.56
N LEU A 101 -14.25 12.96 -23.06
CA LEU A 101 -14.56 11.72 -23.77
C LEU A 101 -15.87 11.83 -24.53
N ALA A 102 -16.88 12.41 -23.88
CA ALA A 102 -18.20 12.62 -24.46
C ALA A 102 -18.79 13.92 -23.94
N GLN A 103 -19.57 14.60 -24.79
CA GLN A 103 -20.30 15.82 -24.46
C GLN A 103 -21.79 15.53 -24.52
N VAL A 104 -22.46 15.71 -23.39
CA VAL A 104 -23.93 15.75 -23.33
C VAL A 104 -24.43 17.12 -23.85
N ASP A 105 -25.60 17.16 -24.48
CA ASP A 105 -26.21 18.40 -24.89
C ASP A 105 -26.31 19.35 -23.69
N LYS A 106 -25.70 20.51 -23.83
CA LYS A 106 -25.54 21.50 -22.77
C LYS A 106 -26.61 22.62 -22.81
N ASN A 107 -27.44 22.69 -23.88
CA ASN A 107 -28.35 23.78 -24.09
C ASN A 107 -29.30 24.00 -22.91
N ASP A 108 -29.93 22.93 -22.40
CA ASP A 108 -30.86 23.04 -21.27
C ASP A 108 -30.13 23.50 -19.99
N TYR A 109 -28.89 23.09 -19.81
CA TYR A 109 -28.05 23.46 -18.65
C TYR A 109 -27.60 24.92 -18.73
N GLU A 110 -27.27 25.42 -19.95
CA GLU A 110 -26.92 26.82 -20.18
C GLU A 110 -28.12 27.73 -19.95
N VAL A 111 -29.31 27.34 -20.41
CA VAL A 111 -30.58 28.09 -20.17
C VAL A 111 -30.90 28.12 -18.68
N ALA A 112 -30.79 26.96 -17.98
CA ALA A 112 -31.04 26.91 -16.54
C ALA A 112 -30.06 27.79 -15.75
N LEU A 113 -28.78 27.80 -16.14
CA LEU A 113 -27.77 28.67 -15.55
C LEU A 113 -28.11 30.15 -15.74
N ALA A 114 -28.44 30.56 -16.97
CA ALA A 114 -28.82 31.94 -17.29
C ALA A 114 -30.08 32.41 -16.50
N GLN A 115 -31.06 31.53 -16.35
CA GLN A 115 -32.27 31.79 -15.59
C GLN A 115 -31.95 32.06 -14.10
N ILE A 116 -31.16 31.21 -13.47
CA ILE A 116 -30.81 31.39 -12.06
C ILE A 116 -29.92 32.63 -11.87
N GLN A 117 -29.05 32.93 -12.84
CA GLN A 117 -28.24 34.16 -12.81
C GLN A 117 -29.12 35.40 -12.83
N ALA A 118 -30.13 35.46 -13.71
CA ALA A 118 -31.07 36.55 -13.79
C ALA A 118 -31.87 36.72 -12.48
N GLN A 119 -32.32 35.62 -11.86
CA GLN A 119 -32.99 35.63 -10.57
C GLN A 119 -32.10 36.19 -9.46
N LEU A 120 -30.82 35.80 -9.44
CA LEU A 120 -29.84 36.31 -8.48
C LEU A 120 -29.61 37.81 -8.64
N ASP A 121 -29.55 38.31 -9.87
CA ASP A 121 -29.36 39.73 -10.15
C ASP A 121 -30.59 40.54 -9.78
N SER A 122 -31.80 40.00 -9.98
CA SER A 122 -33.06 40.59 -9.47
C SER A 122 -33.07 40.64 -7.93
N ALA A 123 -32.64 39.57 -7.26
CA ALA A 123 -32.58 39.56 -5.80
C ALA A 123 -31.54 40.55 -5.24
N LYS A 124 -30.41 40.73 -5.92
CA LYS A 124 -29.41 41.77 -5.56
C LYS A 124 -29.98 43.18 -5.75
N ALA A 125 -30.77 43.42 -6.81
CA ALA A 125 -31.46 44.71 -6.97
C ALA A 125 -32.46 44.95 -5.83
N SER A 126 -33.17 43.91 -5.39
CA SER A 126 -34.06 43.98 -4.23
C SER A 126 -33.29 44.29 -2.92
N GLU A 127 -32.08 43.74 -2.76
CA GLU A 127 -31.20 44.07 -1.62
C GLU A 127 -30.85 45.56 -1.62
N GLN A 128 -30.51 46.16 -2.76
CA GLN A 128 -30.16 47.56 -2.86
C GLN A 128 -31.39 48.46 -2.51
N ILE A 129 -32.58 48.07 -2.95
CA ILE A 129 -33.82 48.79 -2.60
C ILE A 129 -34.05 48.72 -1.08
N GLU A 130 -33.91 47.54 -0.48
CA GLU A 130 -34.10 47.35 0.97
C GLU A 130 -33.08 48.12 1.79
N LEU A 131 -31.81 48.15 1.35
CA LEU A 131 -30.74 48.97 1.98
C LEU A 131 -31.07 50.47 1.92
N GLY A 132 -31.59 50.95 0.81
CA GLY A 132 -32.07 52.34 0.68
C GLY A 132 -33.24 52.63 1.65
N GLN A 133 -34.23 51.75 1.75
CA GLN A 133 -35.35 51.87 2.68
C GLN A 133 -34.86 51.82 4.15
N GLN A 134 -33.92 50.97 4.47
CA GLN A 134 -33.31 50.89 5.80
C GLN A 134 -32.60 52.19 6.15
N ALA A 135 -31.84 52.78 5.21
CA ALA A 135 -31.18 54.05 5.42
C ALA A 135 -32.16 55.18 5.69
N SER A 136 -33.27 55.24 4.95
CA SER A 136 -34.36 56.19 5.17
C SER A 136 -35.02 56.01 6.54
N ALA A 137 -35.35 54.76 6.91
CA ALA A 137 -35.93 54.44 8.23
C ALA A 137 -35.00 54.79 9.39
N ARG A 138 -33.71 54.63 9.22
CA ARG A 138 -32.69 55.03 10.23
C ARG A 138 -32.70 56.56 10.41
N LYS A 139 -32.72 57.31 9.32
CA LYS A 139 -32.73 58.76 9.37
C LYS A 139 -34.04 59.30 9.99
N GLU A 140 -35.17 58.67 9.68
CA GLU A 140 -36.48 59.03 10.28
C GLU A 140 -36.50 58.77 11.78
N LEU A 141 -35.92 57.64 12.23
CA LEU A 141 -35.80 57.31 13.64
C LEU A 141 -34.92 58.33 14.40
N GLU A 142 -33.82 58.76 13.79
CA GLU A 142 -32.92 59.80 14.35
C GLU A 142 -33.65 61.15 14.49
N LEU A 143 -34.47 61.53 13.48
CA LEU A 143 -35.19 62.80 13.52
C LEU A 143 -36.38 62.77 14.49
N SER A 144 -37.01 61.60 14.74
CA SER A 144 -38.14 61.48 15.67
C SER A 144 -37.76 61.60 17.14
N GLY A 145 -36.49 61.49 17.49
CA GLY A 145 -36.01 61.53 18.89
C GLY A 145 -36.45 60.30 19.71
N LEU A 146 -37.09 59.28 19.10
CA LEU A 146 -37.54 58.07 19.75
C LEU A 146 -36.32 57.10 19.97
N ASN A 147 -36.31 56.49 21.16
CA ASN A 147 -35.28 55.47 21.50
C ASN A 147 -35.95 54.12 21.74
N PRO A 148 -36.46 53.46 20.70
CA PRO A 148 -37.00 52.11 20.85
C PRO A 148 -35.88 51.13 21.17
N THR A 149 -36.22 50.09 21.93
CA THR A 149 -35.24 49.03 22.32
C THR A 149 -35.74 47.66 21.84
N GLY A 150 -34.79 46.73 21.69
CA GLY A 150 -35.09 45.33 21.36
C GLY A 150 -35.78 45.14 20.01
N LEU A 151 -36.81 44.28 19.96
CA LEU A 151 -37.52 43.92 18.74
C LEU A 151 -38.14 45.08 17.99
N ASN A 152 -38.67 46.09 18.74
CA ASN A 152 -39.29 47.28 18.12
C ASN A 152 -38.27 48.07 17.30
N ARG A 153 -37.05 48.21 17.78
CA ARG A 153 -35.99 48.90 17.04
C ARG A 153 -35.62 48.13 15.77
N SER A 154 -35.43 46.80 15.87
CA SER A 154 -35.10 45.98 14.70
C SER A 154 -36.16 46.02 13.62
N LEU A 155 -37.46 46.04 14.01
CA LEU A 155 -38.58 46.15 13.07
C LEU A 155 -38.61 47.56 12.42
N MET A 156 -38.42 48.60 13.19
CA MET A 156 -38.38 50.01 12.65
C MET A 156 -37.19 50.18 11.69
N LEU A 157 -36.06 49.55 11.97
CA LEU A 157 -34.86 49.56 11.10
C LEU A 157 -34.92 48.55 9.96
N ARG A 158 -36.03 47.81 9.78
CA ARG A 158 -36.23 46.87 8.69
C ARG A 158 -35.19 45.74 8.63
N GLU A 159 -34.58 45.42 9.78
CA GLU A 159 -33.53 44.38 9.85
C GLU A 159 -34.02 42.99 9.42
N PRO A 160 -35.24 42.51 9.82
CA PRO A 160 -35.77 41.23 9.37
C PRO A 160 -36.00 41.15 7.85
N GLN A 161 -36.45 42.26 7.22
CA GLN A 161 -36.67 42.33 5.78
C GLN A 161 -35.37 42.23 5.02
N LEU A 162 -34.36 42.98 5.46
CA LEU A 162 -32.99 42.84 4.89
C LEU A 162 -32.40 41.46 5.08
N ALA A 163 -32.61 40.84 6.25
CA ALA A 163 -32.17 39.48 6.52
C ALA A 163 -32.85 38.46 5.59
N GLN A 164 -34.14 38.61 5.31
CA GLN A 164 -34.87 37.75 4.38
C GLN A 164 -34.34 37.88 2.95
N VAL A 165 -34.10 39.09 2.45
CA VAL A 165 -33.53 39.31 1.11
C VAL A 165 -32.13 38.69 1.01
N LYS A 166 -31.30 38.85 2.03
CA LYS A 166 -29.98 38.24 2.10
C LYS A 166 -30.06 36.70 2.09
N ALA A 167 -31.01 36.12 2.82
CA ALA A 167 -31.23 34.67 2.79
C ALA A 167 -31.66 34.19 1.39
N THR A 168 -32.49 34.94 0.69
CA THR A 168 -32.88 34.66 -0.71
C THR A 168 -31.67 34.68 -1.64
N ILE A 169 -30.81 35.69 -1.50
CA ILE A 169 -29.55 35.76 -2.28
C ILE A 169 -28.63 34.58 -1.98
N ALA A 170 -28.53 34.17 -0.72
CA ALA A 170 -27.71 33.01 -0.34
C ALA A 170 -28.26 31.73 -1.00
N ASN A 171 -29.56 31.51 -0.99
CA ASN A 171 -30.20 30.36 -1.65
C ASN A 171 -29.97 30.37 -3.18
N LEU A 172 -30.14 31.54 -3.82
CA LEU A 172 -29.90 31.69 -5.27
C LEU A 172 -28.40 31.46 -5.64
N LYS A 173 -27.48 31.91 -4.79
CA LYS A 173 -26.05 31.60 -4.97
C LYS A 173 -25.76 30.08 -4.91
N ALA A 174 -26.40 29.37 -3.98
CA ALA A 174 -26.30 27.91 -3.90
C ALA A 174 -26.90 27.24 -5.17
N SER A 175 -28.07 27.71 -5.62
CA SER A 175 -28.71 27.22 -6.85
C SER A 175 -27.84 27.48 -8.09
N LEU A 176 -27.22 28.66 -8.17
CA LEU A 176 -26.28 29.04 -9.25
C LEU A 176 -25.10 28.08 -9.28
N LYS A 177 -24.52 27.77 -8.11
CA LYS A 177 -23.43 26.80 -8.01
C LYS A 177 -23.84 25.43 -8.50
N ASN A 178 -25.02 24.97 -8.18
CA ASN A 178 -25.55 23.69 -8.67
C ASN A 178 -25.72 23.70 -10.21
N ALA A 179 -26.29 24.76 -10.77
CA ALA A 179 -26.43 24.89 -12.23
C ALA A 179 -25.06 24.91 -12.93
N GLN A 180 -24.08 25.62 -12.38
CA GLN A 180 -22.71 25.62 -12.88
C GLN A 180 -22.08 24.22 -12.84
N ASN A 181 -22.28 23.48 -11.76
CA ASN A 181 -21.81 22.11 -11.64
C ASN A 181 -22.48 21.20 -12.68
N ASN A 182 -23.80 21.29 -12.87
CA ASN A 182 -24.51 20.49 -13.86
C ASN A 182 -24.00 20.77 -15.29
N LEU A 183 -23.80 22.04 -15.62
CA LEU A 183 -23.20 22.42 -16.90
C LEU A 183 -21.80 21.87 -17.07
N LYS A 184 -20.98 21.92 -16.03
CA LYS A 184 -19.63 21.33 -16.05
C LYS A 184 -19.67 19.82 -16.24
N GLU A 185 -20.58 19.13 -15.55
CA GLU A 185 -20.72 17.68 -15.60
C GLU A 185 -21.39 17.19 -16.91
N SER A 186 -21.90 18.10 -17.77
CA SER A 186 -22.32 17.74 -19.14
C SER A 186 -21.13 17.32 -20.01
N ALA A 187 -19.92 17.76 -19.68
CA ALA A 187 -18.67 17.27 -20.29
C ALA A 187 -18.13 16.09 -19.48
N ILE A 188 -18.23 14.89 -20.00
CA ILE A 188 -17.74 13.67 -19.38
C ILE A 188 -16.25 13.53 -19.66
N SER A 189 -15.42 13.65 -18.65
CA SER A 189 -13.96 13.63 -18.78
C SER A 189 -13.30 12.48 -18.02
N ALA A 190 -12.09 12.09 -18.47
CA ALA A 190 -11.30 11.07 -17.82
C ALA A 190 -10.77 11.57 -16.47
N PRO A 191 -10.91 10.81 -15.37
CA PRO A 191 -10.45 11.21 -14.02
C PRO A 191 -8.93 11.11 -13.86
N TYR A 192 -8.27 10.28 -14.65
CA TYR A 192 -6.81 10.03 -14.66
C TYR A 192 -6.36 9.54 -16.03
N ASP A 193 -5.05 9.47 -16.24
CA ASP A 193 -4.46 8.91 -17.46
C ASP A 193 -4.72 7.41 -17.53
N GLY A 194 -5.39 6.96 -18.58
CA GLY A 194 -5.86 5.59 -18.65
C GLY A 194 -6.13 5.06 -20.05
N ILE A 195 -6.56 3.81 -20.10
CA ILE A 195 -7.06 3.15 -21.30
C ILE A 195 -8.52 2.83 -21.09
N ILE A 196 -9.34 3.09 -22.10
CA ILE A 196 -10.75 2.71 -22.11
C ILE A 196 -10.82 1.21 -22.38
N THR A 197 -11.35 0.44 -21.42
CA THR A 197 -11.54 -1.00 -21.57
C THR A 197 -12.92 -1.33 -22.13
N LYS A 198 -13.92 -0.52 -21.79
CA LYS A 198 -15.29 -0.71 -22.26
C LYS A 198 -15.95 0.65 -22.57
N LYS A 199 -16.63 0.72 -23.68
CA LYS A 199 -17.49 1.84 -24.07
C LYS A 199 -18.95 1.39 -23.96
N SER A 200 -19.77 2.13 -23.22
CA SER A 200 -21.18 1.80 -22.98
C SER A 200 -22.15 2.83 -23.55
N ALA A 201 -21.65 3.99 -23.98
CA ALA A 201 -22.46 5.06 -24.53
C ALA A 201 -21.96 5.46 -25.95
N GLU A 202 -22.90 5.74 -26.85
CA GLU A 202 -22.62 6.06 -28.25
C GLU A 202 -23.06 7.49 -28.59
N LEU A 203 -22.48 8.04 -29.64
CA LEU A 203 -22.92 9.31 -30.22
C LEU A 203 -24.41 9.24 -30.58
N GLY A 204 -25.20 10.25 -30.16
CA GLY A 204 -26.63 10.30 -30.37
C GLY A 204 -27.46 9.52 -29.35
N SER A 205 -26.86 8.70 -28.50
CA SER A 205 -27.59 7.99 -27.44
C SER A 205 -28.06 8.97 -26.35
N PHE A 206 -29.22 8.67 -25.75
CA PHE A 206 -29.71 9.38 -24.58
C PHE A 206 -29.22 8.64 -23.31
N ILE A 207 -28.56 9.36 -22.42
CA ILE A 207 -28.10 8.85 -21.13
C ILE A 207 -28.85 9.54 -20.00
N THR A 208 -29.06 8.81 -18.92
CA THR A 208 -29.63 9.33 -17.67
C THR A 208 -28.54 9.50 -16.63
N SER A 209 -28.83 10.27 -15.59
CA SER A 209 -27.95 10.32 -14.40
C SER A 209 -27.69 8.90 -13.88
N GLN A 210 -26.43 8.58 -13.58
CA GLN A 210 -25.90 7.26 -13.17
C GLN A 210 -25.74 6.21 -14.29
N SER A 211 -26.13 6.49 -15.54
CA SER A 211 -25.83 5.59 -16.66
C SER A 211 -24.32 5.40 -16.80
N SER A 212 -23.87 4.15 -16.93
CA SER A 212 -22.46 3.85 -17.24
C SER A 212 -22.12 4.33 -18.65
N VAL A 213 -21.05 5.08 -18.80
CA VAL A 213 -20.58 5.66 -20.06
C VAL A 213 -19.38 4.91 -20.57
N ALA A 214 -18.40 4.64 -19.73
CA ALA A 214 -17.17 3.93 -20.06
C ALA A 214 -16.55 3.26 -18.81
N GLU A 215 -15.65 2.33 -19.07
CA GLU A 215 -14.76 1.78 -18.04
C GLU A 215 -13.32 2.16 -18.41
N ILE A 216 -12.61 2.76 -17.45
CA ILE A 216 -11.23 3.23 -17.63
C ILE A 216 -10.32 2.54 -16.62
N VAL A 217 -9.15 2.14 -17.09
CA VAL A 217 -8.10 1.50 -16.30
C VAL A 217 -6.87 2.39 -16.33
N ALA A 218 -6.27 2.64 -15.18
CA ALA A 218 -5.05 3.45 -15.08
C ALA A 218 -3.86 2.78 -15.78
N VAL A 219 -3.00 3.61 -16.42
CA VAL A 219 -1.80 3.13 -17.13
C VAL A 219 -0.50 3.43 -16.40
N ASN A 220 -0.53 4.32 -15.40
CA ASN A 220 0.66 4.83 -14.75
C ASN A 220 1.33 3.81 -13.84
N SER A 221 0.53 2.99 -13.16
CA SER A 221 1.03 1.94 -12.28
C SER A 221 0.07 0.75 -12.26
N PHE A 222 0.63 -0.43 -12.01
CA PHE A 222 -0.12 -1.66 -11.78
C PHE A 222 0.30 -2.27 -10.45
N TRP A 223 -0.60 -2.98 -9.82
CA TRP A 223 -0.35 -3.71 -8.60
C TRP A 223 -0.25 -5.20 -8.89
N LEU A 224 0.85 -5.78 -8.44
CA LEU A 224 1.03 -7.21 -8.40
C LEU A 224 0.68 -7.70 -7.00
N TYR A 225 -0.39 -8.46 -6.88
CA TYR A 225 -0.73 -9.17 -5.65
C TYR A 225 0.03 -10.49 -5.63
N ALA A 226 1.17 -10.48 -4.95
CA ALA A 226 2.01 -11.67 -4.84
C ALA A 226 1.74 -12.41 -3.54
N THR A 227 1.75 -13.75 -3.59
CA THR A 227 1.63 -14.62 -2.43
C THR A 227 3.02 -15.08 -1.98
N ILE A 228 3.27 -15.03 -0.69
CA ILE A 228 4.53 -15.42 -0.07
C ILE A 228 4.27 -16.56 0.91
N PRO A 229 5.05 -17.66 0.84
CA PRO A 229 4.94 -18.74 1.80
C PRO A 229 5.12 -18.25 3.24
N SER A 230 4.29 -18.74 4.16
CA SER A 230 4.28 -18.31 5.57
C SER A 230 5.62 -18.48 6.30
N ALA A 231 6.48 -19.39 5.84
CA ALA A 231 7.82 -19.60 6.38
C ALA A 231 8.71 -18.35 6.28
N TYR A 232 8.45 -17.44 5.34
CA TYR A 232 9.21 -16.19 5.15
C TYR A 232 8.61 -14.98 5.85
N LEU A 233 7.43 -15.13 6.46
CA LEU A 233 6.75 -14.03 7.15
C LEU A 233 7.59 -13.42 8.28
N SER A 234 8.26 -14.27 9.06
CA SER A 234 9.11 -13.80 10.16
C SER A 234 10.23 -12.86 9.73
N PHE A 235 10.72 -13.00 8.50
CA PHE A 235 11.73 -12.09 7.93
C PHE A 235 11.13 -10.76 7.49
N LEU A 236 9.90 -10.78 6.99
CA LEU A 236 9.25 -9.58 6.45
C LEU A 236 8.58 -8.76 7.54
N ASP A 237 8.08 -9.40 8.59
CA ASP A 237 7.36 -8.76 9.69
C ASP A 237 8.28 -7.90 10.59
N THR A 238 9.58 -8.21 10.58
CA THR A 238 10.60 -7.42 11.28
C THR A 238 11.02 -6.17 10.54
N LEU A 239 10.68 -6.07 9.24
CA LEU A 239 11.09 -4.95 8.39
C LEU A 239 10.08 -3.80 8.47
N SER A 240 10.59 -2.59 8.62
CA SER A 240 9.78 -1.38 8.48
C SER A 240 9.28 -1.22 7.04
N THR A 241 8.21 -0.46 6.83
CA THR A 241 7.68 -0.17 5.49
C THR A 241 8.74 0.42 4.55
N LYS A 242 9.69 1.20 5.09
CA LYS A 242 10.79 1.79 4.32
C LYS A 242 11.80 0.74 3.87
N GLU A 243 12.13 -0.21 4.72
CA GLU A 243 13.02 -1.33 4.39
C GLU A 243 12.37 -2.28 3.39
N LEU A 244 11.09 -2.62 3.58
CA LEU A 244 10.30 -3.39 2.62
C LEU A 244 10.34 -2.76 1.21
N SER A 245 10.20 -1.45 1.14
CA SER A 245 10.22 -0.73 -0.14
C SER A 245 11.59 -0.68 -0.81
N SER A 246 12.67 -0.97 -0.08
CA SER A 246 14.05 -1.03 -0.59
C SER A 246 14.44 -2.40 -1.12
N LEU A 247 13.62 -3.43 -0.89
CA LEU A 247 13.90 -4.78 -1.37
C LEU A 247 13.89 -4.84 -2.90
N HIS A 248 14.84 -5.57 -3.46
CA HIS A 248 14.93 -5.77 -4.91
C HIS A 248 13.91 -6.81 -5.37
N VAL A 249 12.96 -6.38 -6.18
CA VAL A 249 11.95 -7.25 -6.79
C VAL A 249 12.36 -7.55 -8.23
N LYS A 250 12.53 -8.84 -8.54
CA LYS A 250 12.75 -9.31 -9.91
C LYS A 250 11.48 -9.95 -10.42
N LEU A 251 10.96 -9.44 -11.52
CA LEU A 251 9.76 -9.97 -12.15
C LEU A 251 10.13 -10.93 -13.27
N PHE A 252 9.38 -12.03 -13.37
CA PHE A 252 9.52 -13.01 -14.43
C PHE A 252 8.15 -13.30 -15.06
N ASN A 253 8.12 -13.46 -16.38
CA ASN A 253 6.98 -14.01 -17.09
C ASN A 253 7.43 -15.29 -17.78
N GLN A 254 6.87 -16.44 -17.40
CA GLN A 254 7.23 -17.75 -17.94
C GLN A 254 8.75 -17.95 -18.04
N ASN A 255 9.48 -17.74 -16.95
CA ASN A 255 10.95 -17.82 -16.84
C ASN A 255 11.75 -16.77 -17.63
N LYS A 256 11.11 -15.77 -18.27
CA LYS A 256 11.80 -14.65 -18.89
C LYS A 256 11.86 -13.46 -17.93
N PRO A 257 13.05 -12.92 -17.64
CA PRO A 257 13.14 -11.74 -16.78
C PRO A 257 12.49 -10.53 -17.43
N LEU A 258 11.65 -9.83 -16.68
CA LEU A 258 11.05 -8.57 -17.08
C LEU A 258 11.85 -7.42 -16.49
N ASN A 259 12.34 -6.53 -17.34
CA ASN A 259 13.10 -5.35 -16.89
C ASN A 259 12.12 -4.19 -16.55
N LEU A 260 11.33 -4.37 -15.50
CA LEU A 260 10.36 -3.42 -14.99
C LEU A 260 10.74 -2.97 -13.59
N ASN A 261 10.48 -1.70 -13.29
CA ASN A 261 10.69 -1.17 -11.95
C ASN A 261 9.52 -1.61 -11.06
N ALA A 262 9.81 -2.51 -10.14
CA ALA A 262 8.85 -3.02 -9.17
C ALA A 262 9.30 -2.68 -7.74
N LYS A 263 8.36 -2.27 -6.91
CA LYS A 263 8.60 -1.86 -5.53
C LYS A 263 7.53 -2.43 -4.62
N ILE A 264 7.93 -3.01 -3.50
CA ILE A 264 6.99 -3.46 -2.49
C ILE A 264 6.37 -2.25 -1.81
N ILE A 265 5.03 -2.15 -1.84
CA ILE A 265 4.28 -1.08 -1.16
C ILE A 265 3.96 -1.54 0.26
N LYS A 266 3.38 -2.72 0.39
CA LYS A 266 2.81 -3.17 1.67
C LYS A 266 2.67 -4.69 1.73
N LEU A 267 2.92 -5.22 2.93
CA LEU A 267 2.50 -6.55 3.33
C LEU A 267 1.05 -6.44 3.85
N LEU A 268 0.16 -7.24 3.31
CA LEU A 268 -1.23 -7.28 3.79
C LEU A 268 -1.31 -8.08 5.09
N PRO A 269 -2.06 -7.60 6.10
CA PRO A 269 -2.18 -8.29 7.39
C PRO A 269 -3.04 -9.56 7.31
N GLU A 270 -3.63 -9.83 6.15
CA GLU A 270 -4.50 -10.98 5.94
C GLU A 270 -3.75 -12.11 5.24
N LEU A 271 -3.89 -13.32 5.75
CA LEU A 271 -3.47 -14.52 5.07
C LEU A 271 -4.58 -14.97 4.11
N ASP A 272 -4.19 -15.42 2.93
CA ASP A 272 -5.12 -16.07 2.02
C ASP A 272 -5.82 -17.24 2.71
N THR A 273 -7.14 -17.24 2.70
CA THR A 273 -7.95 -18.21 3.44
C THR A 273 -7.77 -19.65 2.96
N THR A 274 -7.43 -19.82 1.68
CA THR A 274 -7.28 -21.13 1.03
C THR A 274 -5.85 -21.64 1.15
N THR A 275 -4.87 -20.80 0.83
CA THR A 275 -3.46 -21.20 0.76
C THR A 275 -2.67 -20.95 2.04
N LYS A 276 -3.24 -20.19 3.01
CA LYS A 276 -2.57 -19.76 4.24
C LYS A 276 -1.27 -19.01 3.98
N GLN A 277 -1.15 -18.36 2.83
CA GLN A 277 0.02 -17.58 2.43
C GLN A 277 -0.22 -16.09 2.70
N ALA A 278 0.86 -15.37 2.99
CA ALA A 278 0.82 -13.92 3.11
C ALA A 278 0.70 -13.27 1.74
N ARG A 279 0.00 -12.14 1.68
CA ARG A 279 -0.16 -11.37 0.44
C ARG A 279 0.63 -10.07 0.52
N VAL A 280 1.38 -9.79 -0.52
CA VAL A 280 2.19 -8.57 -0.66
C VAL A 280 1.72 -7.80 -1.88
N ILE A 281 1.62 -6.49 -1.75
CA ILE A 281 1.33 -5.59 -2.87
C ILE A 281 2.65 -5.03 -3.38
N ILE A 282 2.91 -5.25 -4.65
CA ILE A 282 4.08 -4.74 -5.36
C ILE A 282 3.59 -3.80 -6.45
N GLU A 283 4.06 -2.56 -6.43
CA GLU A 283 3.79 -1.59 -7.49
C GLU A 283 4.75 -1.79 -8.65
N ILE A 284 4.21 -1.84 -9.83
CA ILE A 284 4.97 -1.86 -11.08
C ILE A 284 4.72 -0.53 -11.79
N ALA A 285 5.75 0.30 -11.87
CA ALA A 285 5.66 1.60 -12.53
C ALA A 285 5.78 1.45 -14.06
N ASP A 286 4.91 2.14 -14.80
CA ASP A 286 4.87 2.20 -16.28
C ASP A 286 5.05 0.84 -16.97
N PRO A 287 4.22 -0.18 -16.63
CA PRO A 287 4.38 -1.54 -17.16
C PRO A 287 4.18 -1.61 -18.67
N LEU A 288 3.42 -0.68 -19.24
CA LEU A 288 3.14 -0.59 -20.67
C LEU A 288 4.19 0.24 -21.45
N GLY A 289 5.11 0.92 -20.74
CA GLY A 289 6.13 1.77 -21.34
C GLY A 289 5.59 3.02 -22.03
N ILE A 290 4.37 3.42 -21.72
CA ILE A 290 3.68 4.56 -22.36
C ILE A 290 4.37 5.88 -22.01
N GLN A 291 4.82 6.03 -20.75
CA GLN A 291 5.50 7.24 -20.29
C GLN A 291 6.89 7.41 -20.94
N LYS A 292 7.58 6.32 -21.25
CA LYS A 292 8.93 6.32 -21.86
C LYS A 292 8.93 6.39 -23.38
N LYS A 293 7.79 6.64 -24.07
CA LYS A 293 7.64 6.63 -25.53
C LYS A 293 8.11 5.35 -26.22
N LYS A 294 8.31 4.26 -25.50
CA LYS A 294 8.56 2.94 -26.07
C LYS A 294 7.27 2.14 -25.96
N ILE A 295 6.40 2.28 -26.94
CA ILE A 295 5.27 1.36 -27.10
C ILE A 295 5.88 0.04 -27.62
N PRO A 296 6.04 -0.98 -26.80
CA PRO A 296 6.37 -2.29 -27.33
C PRO A 296 5.08 -2.85 -27.89
N HIS A 297 5.02 -3.02 -29.20
CA HIS A 297 3.87 -3.56 -29.94
C HIS A 297 3.44 -4.99 -29.51
N THR A 298 3.96 -5.54 -28.42
CA THR A 298 3.71 -6.94 -28.05
C THR A 298 3.90 -7.19 -26.56
N LYS A 299 3.12 -6.53 -25.69
CA LYS A 299 3.03 -6.97 -24.29
C LYS A 299 1.60 -6.75 -23.77
N CYS A 300 0.66 -7.51 -24.33
CA CYS A 300 -0.59 -7.78 -23.64
C CYS A 300 -0.28 -8.74 -22.50
N PHE A 301 -0.42 -8.27 -21.28
CA PHE A 301 -0.46 -9.11 -20.09
C PHE A 301 -1.95 -9.35 -19.81
N PHE A 302 -2.42 -10.53 -20.13
CA PHE A 302 -3.67 -11.10 -19.63
C PHE A 302 -3.35 -12.44 -18.99
#